data_a2d2c25b9d6cbaf3a78f9fb00bd050c8
#
_entry.id   a2d2c25b9d6cbaf3a78f9fb00bd050c8
#
_cell.length_a   1.000
_cell.length_b   1.000
_cell.length_c   1.000
_cell.angle_alpha   90.00
_cell.angle_beta   90.00
_cell.angle_gamma   90.00
#
_symmetry.space_group_name_H-M   'P 1'
#
loop_
_entity.id
_entity.type
_entity.pdbx_description
1 polymer ?
#
loop_
_entity_poly.entity_id
_entity_poly.type
_entity_poly.pdbx_seq_one_letter_code
_entity_poly.pdbx_strand_id
1 'polypeptide(L)'
;MNDKYSTTEGKTSEKLSDEAMLSAQWKNIDWHKAEREVNRLQIRIVKATQQKDYNAVKRLQYLLTHSFYAKALAVKRVVTNDGRKTPGVDGVLWNTPAKKMKAVLSLTDKGYRARPLRRVYIEKKDKKKKRPLGIPTMYDRAMQALYALALEPVAETTADGKSFGFRKGRCAQDACEYLFNALSRKHISPKWVLEGDIKGCFDHISHDWLLANIPMDKNILKQFLKAGFIYQRELFPTEEGTPQGGIISPILANMTLDGIEKKLVERFHTNALGKVDLRFKNAHKVNFVRYADDFVVTAATPELALEAKELIREFLAERGLELSDEKTVVTNIDDGFDFLGWNFRKYNEKLIIKPSQKAVKAIVSNISDTILRRGKAWQQDVLIMKLNEQIRGWTNYHQSVCASDAFAHLDYVLYELLWRWAKRRHPKKNKWWISTRYWHRVGNRNWVFSTENKELIRVDSTAIVRHTKIKATANPFLDEAYFQKRKFDKGMHRLTGKFKMIWKNQNGLCYHCGMPMDVTEEREIFYLAPKAKTGVKDVRNMRYVHCACQRIYAENRLKK
;
A
#
# COMPACT_ATOMS: atom_id res chain seq x y z
N MET A 1 -66.24 -4.79 -14.26
CA MET A 1 -65.25 -5.17 -13.21
C MET A 1 -64.46 -6.33 -13.75
N ASN A 2 -63.30 -6.09 -14.19
CA ASN A 2 -62.17 -7.01 -14.39
C ASN A 2 -61.25 -6.39 -15.44
N ASP A 3 -60.17 -5.84 -14.98
CA ASP A 3 -58.90 -5.71 -15.73
C ASP A 3 -57.96 -4.71 -15.01
N LYS A 4 -57.36 -5.15 -13.91
CA LYS A 4 -56.26 -4.38 -13.26
C LYS A 4 -55.20 -5.24 -12.56
N TYR A 5 -55.01 -6.51 -12.92
CA TYR A 5 -54.01 -7.37 -12.22
C TYR A 5 -52.96 -8.01 -13.11
N SER A 6 -52.83 -7.63 -14.40
CA SER A 6 -51.92 -8.34 -15.32
C SER A 6 -50.55 -7.68 -15.58
N THR A 7 -50.30 -6.44 -15.11
CA THR A 7 -49.06 -5.70 -15.50
C THR A 7 -47.92 -5.69 -14.46
N THR A 8 -48.16 -6.15 -13.24
CA THR A 8 -47.16 -6.16 -12.18
C THR A 8 -46.35 -7.47 -12.08
N GLU A 9 -46.97 -8.60 -12.40
CA GLU A 9 -46.29 -9.91 -12.35
C GLU A 9 -45.33 -10.12 -13.52
N GLY A 10 -45.65 -9.65 -14.73
CA GLY A 10 -44.75 -9.71 -15.88
C GLY A 10 -43.46 -8.91 -15.67
N LYS A 11 -43.57 -7.71 -15.13
CA LYS A 11 -42.40 -6.85 -14.85
C LYS A 11 -41.51 -7.35 -13.69
N THR A 12 -42.06 -8.10 -12.74
CA THR A 12 -41.28 -8.72 -11.64
C THR A 12 -40.56 -9.97 -12.10
N SER A 13 -41.17 -10.81 -12.96
CA SER A 13 -40.53 -12.01 -13.51
C SER A 13 -39.40 -11.67 -14.50
N GLU A 14 -39.57 -10.68 -15.38
CA GLU A 14 -38.52 -10.17 -16.26
C GLU A 14 -37.34 -9.56 -15.48
N LYS A 15 -37.61 -8.76 -14.44
CA LYS A 15 -36.55 -8.24 -13.57
C LYS A 15 -35.79 -9.33 -12.81
N LEU A 16 -36.45 -10.39 -12.37
CA LEU A 16 -35.82 -11.54 -11.72
C LEU A 16 -34.95 -12.34 -12.70
N SER A 17 -35.37 -12.48 -13.97
CA SER A 17 -34.58 -13.10 -15.03
C SER A 17 -33.32 -12.28 -15.37
N ASP A 18 -33.45 -10.96 -15.47
CA ASP A 18 -32.32 -10.04 -15.74
C ASP A 18 -31.30 -10.04 -14.62
N GLU A 19 -31.72 -9.99 -13.35
CA GLU A 19 -30.78 -10.06 -12.22
C GLU A 19 -30.07 -11.42 -12.13
N ALA A 20 -30.74 -12.52 -12.45
CA ALA A 20 -30.15 -13.84 -12.49
C ALA A 20 -29.09 -13.93 -13.62
N MET A 21 -29.43 -13.40 -14.81
CA MET A 21 -28.51 -13.35 -15.95
C MET A 21 -27.25 -12.50 -15.65
N LEU A 22 -27.41 -11.30 -15.12
CA LEU A 22 -26.30 -10.43 -14.72
C LEU A 22 -25.43 -11.08 -13.62
N SER A 23 -26.07 -11.78 -12.68
CA SER A 23 -25.35 -12.52 -11.64
C SER A 23 -24.53 -13.67 -12.22
N ALA A 24 -25.08 -14.41 -13.17
CA ALA A 24 -24.36 -15.49 -13.88
C ALA A 24 -23.18 -14.92 -14.69
N GLN A 25 -23.38 -13.83 -15.43
CA GLN A 25 -22.31 -13.16 -16.17
C GLN A 25 -21.14 -12.75 -15.27
N TRP A 26 -21.40 -12.12 -14.10
CA TRP A 26 -20.33 -11.74 -13.15
C TRP A 26 -19.57 -12.96 -12.63
N LYS A 27 -20.28 -14.05 -12.30
CA LYS A 27 -19.67 -15.27 -11.77
C LYS A 27 -18.80 -15.99 -12.79
N ASN A 28 -19.18 -15.91 -14.08
CA ASN A 28 -18.50 -16.58 -15.19
C ASN A 28 -17.35 -15.76 -15.80
N ILE A 29 -17.02 -14.56 -15.24
CA ILE A 29 -15.85 -13.81 -15.72
C ILE A 29 -14.58 -14.62 -15.47
N ASP A 30 -13.86 -14.93 -16.54
CA ASP A 30 -12.50 -15.45 -16.44
C ASP A 30 -11.52 -14.32 -16.08
N TRP A 31 -11.23 -14.24 -14.79
CA TRP A 31 -10.35 -13.19 -14.25
C TRP A 31 -8.91 -13.31 -14.73
N HIS A 32 -8.45 -14.52 -15.02
CA HIS A 32 -7.11 -14.74 -15.54
C HIS A 32 -6.98 -14.18 -16.97
N LYS A 33 -7.99 -14.45 -17.80
CA LYS A 33 -8.07 -13.87 -19.16
C LYS A 33 -8.18 -12.35 -19.07
N ALA A 34 -9.01 -11.81 -18.17
CA ALA A 34 -9.16 -10.36 -17.98
C ALA A 34 -7.82 -9.69 -17.64
N GLU A 35 -7.06 -10.25 -16.73
CA GLU A 35 -5.75 -9.71 -16.33
C GLU A 35 -4.72 -9.81 -17.46
N ARG A 36 -4.69 -10.92 -18.23
CA ARG A 36 -3.80 -11.07 -19.41
C ARG A 36 -4.11 -10.04 -20.50
N GLU A 37 -5.38 -9.86 -20.85
CA GLU A 37 -5.76 -8.92 -21.92
C GLU A 37 -5.44 -7.47 -21.54
N VAL A 38 -5.71 -7.08 -20.28
CA VAL A 38 -5.36 -5.75 -19.79
C VAL A 38 -3.85 -5.57 -19.73
N ASN A 39 -3.10 -6.55 -19.21
CA ASN A 39 -1.63 -6.49 -19.15
C ASN A 39 -1.00 -6.38 -20.54
N ARG A 40 -1.57 -7.05 -21.55
CA ARG A 40 -1.11 -6.91 -22.95
C ARG A 40 -1.21 -5.47 -23.47
N LEU A 41 -2.31 -4.78 -23.17
CA LEU A 41 -2.46 -3.36 -23.52
C LEU A 41 -1.51 -2.49 -22.72
N GLN A 42 -1.34 -2.75 -21.42
CA GLN A 42 -0.42 -2.03 -20.56
C GLN A 42 1.04 -2.13 -21.04
N ILE A 43 1.49 -3.30 -21.44
CA ILE A 43 2.83 -3.51 -22.05
C ILE A 43 2.99 -2.67 -23.31
N ARG A 44 1.97 -2.60 -24.17
CA ARG A 44 2.01 -1.77 -25.39
C ARG A 44 2.07 -0.28 -25.04
N ILE A 45 1.35 0.18 -24.01
CA ILE A 45 1.43 1.56 -23.52
C ILE A 45 2.86 1.87 -23.02
N VAL A 46 3.49 0.96 -22.25
CA VAL A 46 4.89 1.14 -21.82
C VAL A 46 5.82 1.32 -23.00
N LYS A 47 5.74 0.43 -24.03
CA LYS A 47 6.60 0.49 -25.22
C LYS A 47 6.40 1.79 -25.99
N ALA A 48 5.16 2.21 -26.21
CA ALA A 48 4.84 3.49 -26.87
C ALA A 48 5.38 4.69 -26.06
N THR A 49 5.28 4.64 -24.72
CA THR A 49 5.82 5.69 -23.83
C THR A 49 7.35 5.77 -23.93
N GLN A 50 8.05 4.62 -23.97
CA GLN A 50 9.50 4.58 -24.13
C GLN A 50 9.95 5.17 -25.48
N GLN A 51 9.14 4.96 -26.52
CA GLN A 51 9.37 5.52 -27.86
C GLN A 51 8.92 6.99 -27.99
N LYS A 52 8.30 7.56 -26.93
CA LYS A 52 7.71 8.90 -26.92
C LYS A 52 6.59 9.10 -27.97
N ASP A 53 5.96 8.00 -28.42
CA ASP A 53 4.79 8.05 -29.30
C ASP A 53 3.51 8.27 -28.47
N TYR A 54 3.28 9.53 -28.13
CA TYR A 54 2.12 9.93 -27.32
C TYR A 54 0.78 9.73 -28.05
N ASN A 55 0.77 9.69 -29.38
CA ASN A 55 -0.44 9.39 -30.14
C ASN A 55 -0.83 7.92 -29.99
N ALA A 56 0.14 7.00 -30.05
CA ALA A 56 -0.09 5.59 -29.75
C ALA A 56 -0.49 5.40 -28.29
N VAL A 57 0.14 6.08 -27.33
CA VAL A 57 -0.25 6.06 -25.91
C VAL A 57 -1.73 6.42 -25.76
N LYS A 58 -2.17 7.54 -26.31
CA LYS A 58 -3.57 8.01 -26.25
C LYS A 58 -4.55 6.98 -26.82
N ARG A 59 -4.25 6.42 -28.01
CA ARG A 59 -5.09 5.38 -28.65
C ARG A 59 -5.17 4.10 -27.79
N LEU A 60 -4.04 3.65 -27.22
CA LEU A 60 -4.00 2.45 -26.39
C LEU A 60 -4.71 2.66 -25.05
N GLN A 61 -4.61 3.84 -24.45
CA GLN A 61 -5.37 4.21 -23.25
C GLN A 61 -6.88 4.20 -23.54
N TYR A 62 -7.30 4.73 -24.69
CA TYR A 62 -8.70 4.68 -25.11
C TYR A 62 -9.18 3.23 -25.27
N LEU A 63 -8.45 2.38 -25.99
CA LEU A 63 -8.78 0.96 -26.14
C LEU A 63 -8.88 0.24 -24.80
N LEU A 64 -7.98 0.54 -23.86
CA LEU A 64 -7.98 -0.07 -22.54
C LEU A 64 -9.22 0.37 -21.74
N THR A 65 -9.52 1.67 -21.67
CA THR A 65 -10.65 2.19 -20.89
C THR A 65 -12.01 1.76 -21.43
N HIS A 66 -12.09 1.40 -22.72
CA HIS A 66 -13.30 0.88 -23.36
C HIS A 66 -13.41 -0.66 -23.30
N SER A 67 -12.32 -1.36 -22.91
CA SER A 67 -12.31 -2.81 -22.80
C SER A 67 -13.24 -3.31 -21.70
N PHE A 68 -14.06 -4.30 -22.01
CA PHE A 68 -14.88 -5.02 -21.02
C PHE A 68 -14.05 -5.56 -19.85
N TYR A 69 -12.90 -6.17 -20.14
CA TYR A 69 -12.05 -6.73 -19.11
C TYR A 69 -11.43 -5.69 -18.19
N ALA A 70 -11.06 -4.53 -18.71
CA ALA A 70 -10.56 -3.43 -17.89
C ALA A 70 -11.65 -2.86 -16.97
N LYS A 71 -12.87 -2.68 -17.49
CA LYS A 71 -14.05 -2.28 -16.68
C LYS A 71 -14.35 -3.31 -15.59
N ALA A 72 -14.30 -4.60 -15.91
CA ALA A 72 -14.49 -5.68 -14.94
C ALA A 72 -13.42 -5.66 -13.83
N LEU A 73 -12.13 -5.48 -14.18
CA LEU A 73 -11.04 -5.36 -13.20
C LEU A 73 -11.16 -4.10 -12.34
N ALA A 74 -11.59 -2.99 -12.91
CA ALA A 74 -11.85 -1.76 -12.16
C ALA A 74 -12.95 -1.95 -11.10
N VAL A 75 -14.07 -2.56 -11.48
CA VAL A 75 -15.15 -2.91 -10.54
C VAL A 75 -14.66 -3.93 -9.51
N LYS A 76 -13.94 -5.00 -9.92
CA LYS A 76 -13.32 -5.98 -9.01
C LYS A 76 -12.47 -5.29 -7.94
N ARG A 77 -11.59 -4.35 -8.33
CA ARG A 77 -10.73 -3.59 -7.40
C ARG A 77 -11.55 -2.84 -6.35
N VAL A 78 -12.65 -2.20 -6.73
CA VAL A 78 -13.50 -1.42 -5.83
C VAL A 78 -14.29 -2.28 -4.85
N VAL A 79 -14.83 -3.41 -5.31
CA VAL A 79 -15.68 -4.29 -4.48
C VAL A 79 -14.89 -5.28 -3.61
N THR A 80 -13.56 -5.34 -3.77
CA THR A 80 -12.71 -6.25 -3.00
C THR A 80 -11.80 -5.54 -2.00
N ASN A 81 -11.63 -4.22 -2.10
CA ASN A 81 -10.80 -3.45 -1.17
C ASN A 81 -11.53 -3.24 0.19
N ASP A 82 -10.80 -2.71 1.18
CA ASP A 82 -11.35 -2.47 2.53
C ASP A 82 -12.45 -1.40 2.55
N GLY A 83 -12.38 -0.43 1.63
CA GLY A 83 -13.38 0.62 1.45
C GLY A 83 -14.71 0.16 0.83
N ARG A 84 -14.86 -1.13 0.44
CA ARG A 84 -16.06 -1.68 -0.25
C ARG A 84 -17.37 -1.49 0.50
N LYS A 85 -17.32 -1.40 1.84
CA LYS A 85 -18.48 -1.20 2.72
C LYS A 85 -18.76 0.27 3.03
N THR A 86 -17.98 1.20 2.48
CA THR A 86 -18.10 2.62 2.76
C THR A 86 -18.70 3.33 1.55
N PRO A 87 -19.97 3.76 1.59
CA PRO A 87 -20.61 4.44 0.46
C PRO A 87 -20.09 5.88 0.29
N GLY A 88 -20.26 6.43 -0.92
CA GLY A 88 -20.09 7.85 -1.19
C GLY A 88 -21.26 8.69 -0.70
N VAL A 89 -21.49 9.84 -1.33
CA VAL A 89 -22.61 10.75 -1.04
C VAL A 89 -23.97 10.17 -1.44
N ASP A 90 -23.98 9.21 -2.37
CA ASP A 90 -25.18 8.55 -2.91
C ASP A 90 -25.67 7.37 -2.05
N GLY A 91 -24.95 6.96 -1.03
CA GLY A 91 -25.28 5.81 -0.18
C GLY A 91 -25.22 4.45 -0.89
N VAL A 92 -24.81 4.40 -2.17
CA VAL A 92 -24.86 3.18 -3.00
C VAL A 92 -23.68 2.25 -2.70
N LEU A 93 -23.98 0.93 -2.60
CA LEU A 93 -22.98 -0.13 -2.49
C LEU A 93 -23.26 -1.25 -3.51
N TRP A 94 -22.19 -1.85 -4.04
CA TRP A 94 -22.28 -2.97 -4.98
C TRP A 94 -22.03 -4.30 -4.26
N ASN A 95 -23.04 -4.77 -3.53
CA ASN A 95 -22.95 -5.93 -2.65
C ASN A 95 -23.42 -7.24 -3.31
N THR A 96 -24.17 -7.20 -4.43
CA THR A 96 -24.63 -8.39 -5.16
C THR A 96 -23.89 -8.56 -6.49
N PRO A 97 -23.73 -9.80 -7.01
CA PRO A 97 -23.13 -10.05 -8.31
C PRO A 97 -23.83 -9.29 -9.45
N ALA A 98 -25.16 -9.21 -9.45
CA ALA A 98 -25.92 -8.45 -10.46
C ALA A 98 -25.56 -6.96 -10.44
N LYS A 99 -25.51 -6.31 -9.26
CA LYS A 99 -25.11 -4.90 -9.13
C LYS A 99 -23.67 -4.67 -9.63
N LYS A 100 -22.75 -5.62 -9.37
CA LYS A 100 -21.36 -5.55 -9.86
C LYS A 100 -21.32 -5.63 -11.39
N MET A 101 -22.08 -6.56 -11.99
CA MET A 101 -22.12 -6.69 -13.44
C MET A 101 -22.79 -5.48 -14.11
N LYS A 102 -23.90 -5.00 -13.56
CA LYS A 102 -24.55 -3.76 -14.00
C LYS A 102 -23.57 -2.57 -13.98
N ALA A 103 -22.75 -2.48 -12.93
CA ALA A 103 -21.70 -1.47 -12.84
C ALA A 103 -20.66 -1.60 -13.97
N VAL A 104 -20.19 -2.82 -14.29
CA VAL A 104 -19.26 -3.05 -15.41
C VAL A 104 -19.83 -2.55 -16.73
N LEU A 105 -21.08 -2.89 -17.00
CA LEU A 105 -21.77 -2.52 -18.24
C LEU A 105 -22.07 -1.02 -18.33
N SER A 106 -22.31 -0.36 -17.18
CA SER A 106 -22.62 1.07 -17.13
C SER A 106 -21.41 2.00 -17.15
N LEU A 107 -20.18 1.49 -16.91
CA LEU A 107 -18.98 2.33 -16.93
C LEU A 107 -18.74 2.91 -18.33
N THR A 108 -18.86 4.23 -18.45
CA THR A 108 -18.66 4.97 -19.69
C THR A 108 -18.14 6.38 -19.40
N ASP A 109 -17.35 6.92 -20.32
CA ASP A 109 -16.89 8.31 -20.32
C ASP A 109 -17.91 9.26 -20.97
N LYS A 110 -18.83 8.71 -21.79
CA LYS A 110 -19.89 9.50 -22.45
C LYS A 110 -20.82 10.11 -21.41
N GLY A 111 -20.84 11.44 -21.35
CA GLY A 111 -21.67 12.17 -20.40
C GLY A 111 -21.27 12.01 -18.94
N TYR A 112 -20.08 11.47 -18.66
CA TYR A 112 -19.60 11.28 -17.29
C TYR A 112 -19.45 12.62 -16.57
N ARG A 113 -20.04 12.69 -15.38
CA ARG A 113 -19.88 13.79 -14.42
C ARG A 113 -19.58 13.20 -13.06
N ALA A 114 -18.42 13.53 -12.51
CA ALA A 114 -18.04 13.10 -11.17
C ALA A 114 -18.97 13.71 -10.12
N ARG A 115 -19.39 12.89 -9.16
CA ARG A 115 -20.18 13.36 -8.03
C ARG A 115 -19.28 13.92 -6.94
N PRO A 116 -19.77 14.88 -6.13
CA PRO A 116 -19.01 15.40 -5.00
C PRO A 116 -18.56 14.30 -4.05
N LEU A 117 -17.40 14.49 -3.44
CA LEU A 117 -16.85 13.56 -2.47
C LEU A 117 -17.55 13.71 -1.11
N ARG A 118 -17.76 12.61 -0.40
CA ARG A 118 -18.18 12.67 1.00
C ARG A 118 -16.97 12.94 1.88
N ARG A 119 -16.92 14.10 2.53
CA ARG A 119 -15.81 14.51 3.41
C ARG A 119 -15.94 13.84 4.77
N VAL A 120 -14.84 13.23 5.22
CA VAL A 120 -14.69 12.63 6.56
C VAL A 120 -13.34 13.05 7.12
N TYR A 121 -13.28 13.36 8.40
CA TYR A 121 -12.03 13.71 9.08
C TYR A 121 -11.53 12.56 9.94
N ILE A 122 -10.28 12.14 9.72
CA ILE A 122 -9.61 11.08 10.50
C ILE A 122 -8.54 11.74 11.37
N GLU A 123 -8.45 11.34 12.65
CA GLU A 123 -7.39 11.81 13.54
C GLU A 123 -6.00 11.40 13.04
N LYS A 124 -5.07 12.35 13.00
CA LYS A 124 -3.64 12.04 12.76
C LYS A 124 -3.06 11.36 14.00
N LYS A 125 -1.90 10.70 13.85
CA LYS A 125 -1.21 10.00 14.96
C LYS A 125 -0.91 10.89 16.16
N ASP A 126 -0.72 12.19 15.95
CA ASP A 126 -0.49 13.20 16.99
C ASP A 126 -1.76 13.65 17.73
N LYS A 127 -2.94 13.16 17.30
CA LYS A 127 -4.28 13.50 17.84
C LYS A 127 -4.63 14.99 17.86
N LYS A 128 -3.71 15.88 17.48
CA LYS A 128 -3.92 17.34 17.46
C LYS A 128 -4.48 17.83 16.14
N LYS A 129 -4.20 17.14 15.04
CA LYS A 129 -4.64 17.52 13.69
C LYS A 129 -5.47 16.40 13.06
N LYS A 130 -6.49 16.76 12.32
CA LYS A 130 -7.31 15.82 11.55
C LYS A 130 -6.86 15.81 10.10
N ARG A 131 -6.96 14.63 9.44
CA ARG A 131 -6.72 14.47 8.00
C ARG A 131 -8.06 14.44 7.30
N PRO A 132 -8.32 15.33 6.34
CA PRO A 132 -9.52 15.27 5.52
C PRO A 132 -9.43 14.10 4.54
N LEU A 133 -10.44 13.25 4.49
CA LEU A 133 -10.60 12.22 3.47
C LEU A 133 -11.80 12.55 2.60
N GLY A 134 -11.64 12.49 1.30
CA GLY A 134 -12.71 12.57 0.33
C GLY A 134 -13.10 11.17 -0.16
N ILE A 135 -14.32 10.74 0.12
CA ILE A 135 -14.82 9.42 -0.25
C ILE A 135 -15.67 9.54 -1.53
N PRO A 136 -15.18 9.09 -2.71
CA PRO A 136 -15.96 9.12 -3.94
C PRO A 136 -17.09 8.08 -3.90
N THR A 137 -18.09 8.21 -4.77
CA THR A 137 -19.10 7.16 -5.00
C THR A 137 -18.46 5.87 -5.51
N MET A 138 -19.17 4.75 -5.44
CA MET A 138 -18.68 3.48 -5.99
C MET A 138 -18.39 3.60 -7.49
N TYR A 139 -19.24 4.35 -8.22
CA TYR A 139 -19.07 4.59 -9.65
C TYR A 139 -17.80 5.40 -9.94
N ASP A 140 -17.60 6.51 -9.23
CA ASP A 140 -16.41 7.36 -9.40
C ASP A 140 -15.12 6.63 -9.04
N ARG A 141 -15.16 5.78 -7.99
CA ARG A 141 -14.00 4.90 -7.66
C ARG A 141 -13.69 3.94 -8.80
N ALA A 142 -14.72 3.35 -9.44
CA ALA A 142 -14.52 2.44 -10.55
C ALA A 142 -14.00 3.17 -11.79
N MET A 143 -14.49 4.38 -12.08
CA MET A 143 -13.95 5.24 -13.12
C MET A 143 -12.47 5.60 -12.84
N GLN A 144 -12.15 6.03 -11.62
CA GLN A 144 -10.75 6.28 -11.23
C GLN A 144 -9.87 5.01 -11.35
N ALA A 145 -10.38 3.85 -10.95
CA ALA A 145 -9.66 2.58 -11.07
C ALA A 145 -9.42 2.20 -12.54
N LEU A 146 -10.39 2.43 -13.41
CA LEU A 146 -10.31 2.18 -14.85
C LEU A 146 -9.23 3.06 -15.51
N TYR A 147 -9.26 4.36 -15.25
CA TYR A 147 -8.27 5.29 -15.77
C TYR A 147 -6.89 5.11 -15.13
N ALA A 148 -6.82 4.68 -13.88
CA ALA A 148 -5.56 4.28 -13.24
C ALA A 148 -4.90 3.10 -13.96
N LEU A 149 -5.65 2.09 -14.43
CA LEU A 149 -5.10 0.97 -15.21
C LEU A 149 -4.42 1.46 -16.51
N ALA A 150 -4.93 2.53 -17.12
CA ALA A 150 -4.38 3.10 -18.34
C ALA A 150 -3.22 4.08 -18.09
N LEU A 151 -3.19 4.75 -16.93
CA LEU A 151 -2.18 5.73 -16.56
C LEU A 151 -0.94 5.12 -15.89
N GLU A 152 -1.11 4.08 -15.06
CA GLU A 152 -0.02 3.40 -14.34
C GLU A 152 1.16 2.99 -15.26
N PRO A 153 0.95 2.44 -16.48
CA PRO A 153 2.06 2.08 -17.38
C PRO A 153 2.91 3.28 -17.78
N VAL A 154 2.29 4.43 -18.01
CA VAL A 154 3.00 5.68 -18.35
C VAL A 154 3.78 6.16 -17.11
N ALA A 155 3.10 6.26 -15.97
CA ALA A 155 3.69 6.70 -14.71
C ALA A 155 4.92 5.86 -14.32
N GLU A 156 4.84 4.51 -14.41
CA GLU A 156 5.97 3.64 -14.11
C GLU A 156 7.14 3.76 -15.11
N THR A 157 6.85 4.17 -16.35
CA THR A 157 7.88 4.32 -17.39
C THR A 157 8.64 5.63 -17.26
N THR A 158 7.96 6.69 -16.79
CA THR A 158 8.53 8.04 -16.65
C THR A 158 9.03 8.37 -15.25
N ALA A 159 8.74 7.50 -14.28
CA ALA A 159 9.05 7.72 -12.87
C ALA A 159 10.54 7.77 -12.58
N ASP A 160 10.92 8.59 -11.61
CA ASP A 160 12.25 8.61 -11.01
C ASP A 160 12.64 7.22 -10.51
N GLY A 161 13.88 6.79 -10.80
CA GLY A 161 14.35 5.44 -10.49
C GLY A 161 14.36 5.10 -9.00
N LYS A 162 14.58 6.11 -8.15
CA LYS A 162 14.65 5.98 -6.68
C LYS A 162 13.42 6.54 -5.97
N SER A 163 12.28 6.54 -6.64
CA SER A 163 10.96 6.80 -6.07
C SER A 163 10.24 5.48 -5.78
N PHE A 164 9.67 5.31 -4.58
CA PHE A 164 9.16 4.01 -4.11
C PHE A 164 7.72 4.02 -3.63
N GLY A 165 7.23 5.13 -3.05
CA GLY A 165 5.88 5.21 -2.50
C GLY A 165 4.80 5.07 -3.57
N PHE A 166 3.73 4.33 -3.26
CA PHE A 166 2.57 4.09 -4.12
C PHE A 166 2.86 3.42 -5.49
N ARG A 167 4.07 2.91 -5.70
CA ARG A 167 4.47 2.26 -6.94
C ARG A 167 4.40 0.74 -6.86
N LYS A 168 4.00 0.12 -7.95
CA LYS A 168 3.79 -1.35 -8.04
C LYS A 168 5.10 -2.11 -7.83
N GLY A 169 5.09 -3.08 -6.91
CA GLY A 169 6.24 -3.94 -6.63
C GLY A 169 7.38 -3.28 -5.85
N ARG A 170 7.20 -2.05 -5.36
CA ARG A 170 8.16 -1.31 -4.52
C ARG A 170 7.65 -1.20 -3.08
N CYS A 171 8.57 -1.01 -2.13
CA CYS A 171 8.24 -0.89 -0.71
C CYS A 171 9.22 0.03 0.03
N ALA A 172 8.90 0.38 1.28
CA ALA A 172 9.74 1.23 2.11
C ALA A 172 11.14 0.64 2.35
N GLN A 173 11.25 -0.70 2.44
CA GLN A 173 12.54 -1.37 2.59
C GLN A 173 13.44 -1.18 1.37
N ASP A 174 12.89 -0.98 0.16
CA ASP A 174 13.70 -0.63 -1.02
C ASP A 174 14.35 0.74 -0.86
N ALA A 175 13.61 1.74 -0.37
CA ALA A 175 14.14 3.07 -0.08
C ALA A 175 15.22 3.02 1.01
N CYS A 176 14.98 2.26 2.10
CA CYS A 176 15.94 2.01 3.16
C CYS A 176 17.25 1.42 2.62
N GLU A 177 17.17 0.41 1.76
CA GLU A 177 18.35 -0.25 1.20
C GLU A 177 19.13 0.63 0.21
N TYR A 178 18.45 1.51 -0.53
CA TYR A 178 19.13 2.51 -1.35
C TYR A 178 19.89 3.53 -0.50
N LEU A 179 19.30 4.01 0.60
CA LEU A 179 19.99 4.87 1.56
C LEU A 179 21.17 4.15 2.25
N PHE A 180 20.98 2.88 2.64
CA PHE A 180 22.07 2.08 3.18
C PHE A 180 23.25 2.03 2.22
N ASN A 181 23.01 1.75 0.93
CA ASN A 181 24.09 1.70 -0.06
C ASN A 181 24.78 3.05 -0.28
N ALA A 182 24.05 4.17 -0.16
CA ALA A 182 24.61 5.51 -0.31
C ALA A 182 25.48 5.91 0.91
N LEU A 183 25.04 5.52 2.12
CA LEU A 183 25.59 6.03 3.39
C LEU A 183 26.55 5.06 4.11
N SER A 184 26.61 3.76 3.73
CA SER A 184 27.30 2.73 4.51
C SER A 184 28.83 2.71 4.34
N ARG A 185 29.37 3.29 3.25
CA ARG A 185 30.79 3.25 2.98
C ARG A 185 31.55 4.11 3.97
N LYS A 186 32.64 3.54 4.56
CA LYS A 186 33.54 4.28 5.43
C LYS A 186 34.27 5.36 4.64
N HIS A 187 34.50 6.52 5.23
CA HIS A 187 35.29 7.66 4.73
C HIS A 187 34.86 8.27 3.39
N ILE A 188 34.14 7.52 2.54
CA ILE A 188 33.76 7.97 1.18
C ILE A 188 32.29 8.35 1.04
N SER A 189 31.43 7.96 1.98
CA SER A 189 29.99 8.29 1.90
C SER A 189 29.71 9.76 2.25
N PRO A 190 28.56 10.28 1.82
CA PRO A 190 28.13 11.62 2.20
C PRO A 190 27.96 11.74 3.72
N LYS A 191 28.26 12.95 4.24
CA LYS A 191 28.11 13.27 5.66
C LYS A 191 26.85 14.08 5.97
N TRP A 192 26.29 14.74 4.97
CA TRP A 192 25.13 15.60 5.15
C TRP A 192 23.89 15.02 4.47
N VAL A 193 22.76 15.22 5.09
CA VAL A 193 21.48 14.69 4.67
C VAL A 193 20.43 15.79 4.79
N LEU A 194 19.73 16.05 3.69
CA LEU A 194 18.53 16.87 3.67
C LEU A 194 17.33 15.95 3.82
N GLU A 195 16.62 16.05 4.94
CA GLU A 195 15.29 15.46 5.11
C GLU A 195 14.27 16.45 4.56
N GLY A 196 13.37 16.00 3.67
CA GLY A 196 12.38 16.88 3.08
C GLY A 196 10.96 16.36 3.21
N ASP A 197 10.04 17.26 3.54
CA ASP A 197 8.60 17.04 3.63
C ASP A 197 7.88 18.10 2.80
N ILE A 198 6.88 17.72 2.02
CA ILE A 198 6.09 18.62 1.19
C ILE A 198 4.82 19.00 1.95
N LYS A 199 4.58 20.30 2.10
CA LYS A 199 3.44 20.83 2.82
C LYS A 199 2.13 20.51 2.09
N GLY A 200 1.31 19.63 2.71
CA GLY A 200 -0.02 19.32 2.15
C GLY A 200 0.00 18.82 0.71
N CYS A 201 0.97 17.98 0.32
CA CYS A 201 1.24 17.60 -1.07
C CYS A 201 -0.04 17.28 -1.88
N PHE A 202 -0.95 16.46 -1.32
CA PHE A 202 -2.20 16.11 -2.01
C PHE A 202 -3.20 17.26 -2.09
N ASP A 203 -3.10 18.25 -1.22
CA ASP A 203 -4.09 19.31 -1.06
C ASP A 203 -3.80 20.53 -1.94
N HIS A 204 -2.55 20.70 -2.42
CA HIS A 204 -2.08 21.93 -3.10
C HIS A 204 -1.57 21.74 -4.54
N ILE A 205 -1.59 20.52 -5.09
CA ILE A 205 -1.15 20.33 -6.51
C ILE A 205 -1.98 21.19 -7.45
N SER A 206 -1.33 22.01 -8.26
CA SER A 206 -1.99 22.85 -9.27
C SER A 206 -2.81 22.02 -10.26
N HIS A 207 -4.11 22.32 -10.38
CA HIS A 207 -4.98 21.69 -11.39
C HIS A 207 -4.53 22.00 -12.81
N ASP A 208 -4.07 23.22 -13.08
CA ASP A 208 -3.61 23.62 -14.41
C ASP A 208 -2.35 22.85 -14.80
N TRP A 209 -1.42 22.67 -13.84
CA TRP A 209 -0.25 21.84 -14.09
C TRP A 209 -0.65 20.39 -14.40
N LEU A 210 -1.56 19.80 -13.62
CA LEU A 210 -2.05 18.44 -13.86
C LEU A 210 -2.73 18.31 -15.22
N LEU A 211 -3.60 19.24 -15.56
CA LEU A 211 -4.29 19.26 -16.85
C LEU A 211 -3.32 19.43 -18.04
N ALA A 212 -2.24 20.18 -17.88
CA ALA A 212 -1.22 20.34 -18.92
C ALA A 212 -0.36 19.08 -19.09
N ASN A 213 0.10 18.48 -17.97
CA ASN A 213 1.22 17.52 -17.98
C ASN A 213 0.80 16.05 -17.87
N ILE A 214 -0.35 15.71 -17.28
CA ILE A 214 -0.75 14.31 -17.12
C ILE A 214 -1.31 13.76 -18.46
N PRO A 215 -0.72 12.68 -19.02
CA PRO A 215 -1.12 12.14 -20.33
C PRO A 215 -2.32 11.17 -20.18
N MET A 216 -3.50 11.75 -19.92
CA MET A 216 -4.78 11.05 -19.92
C MET A 216 -5.88 11.96 -20.49
N ASP A 217 -7.09 11.44 -20.68
CA ASP A 217 -8.24 12.23 -21.11
C ASP A 217 -8.45 13.43 -20.17
N LYS A 218 -8.39 14.64 -20.75
CA LYS A 218 -8.42 15.91 -20.01
C LYS A 218 -9.79 16.19 -19.40
N ASN A 219 -10.88 15.77 -20.09
CA ASN A 219 -12.24 15.96 -19.58
C ASN A 219 -12.47 15.10 -18.34
N ILE A 220 -12.05 13.85 -18.40
CA ILE A 220 -12.15 12.92 -17.26
C ILE A 220 -11.26 13.38 -16.11
N LEU A 221 -10.02 13.81 -16.39
CA LEU A 221 -9.14 14.35 -15.37
C LEU A 221 -9.77 15.57 -14.68
N LYS A 222 -10.31 16.50 -15.46
CA LYS A 222 -11.01 17.69 -14.95
C LYS A 222 -12.19 17.31 -14.05
N GLN A 223 -12.97 16.27 -14.42
CA GLN A 223 -14.06 15.77 -13.59
C GLN A 223 -13.56 15.23 -12.24
N PHE A 224 -12.46 14.48 -12.23
CA PHE A 224 -11.88 13.96 -10.98
C PHE A 224 -11.36 15.08 -10.07
N LEU A 225 -10.74 16.11 -10.64
CA LEU A 225 -10.15 17.23 -9.90
C LEU A 225 -11.20 18.19 -9.35
N LYS A 226 -12.22 18.51 -10.17
CA LYS A 226 -13.24 19.52 -9.86
C LYS A 226 -14.55 18.93 -9.30
N ALA A 227 -14.53 17.71 -8.79
CA ALA A 227 -15.72 17.05 -8.24
C ALA A 227 -16.32 17.77 -7.01
N GLY A 228 -15.53 18.57 -6.28
CA GLY A 228 -15.94 19.18 -5.02
C GLY A 228 -16.16 18.13 -3.91
N PHE A 229 -16.57 18.59 -2.74
CA PHE A 229 -16.92 17.69 -1.63
C PHE A 229 -18.09 18.22 -0.81
N ILE A 230 -18.85 17.29 -0.22
CA ILE A 230 -19.94 17.60 0.70
C ILE A 230 -19.46 17.40 2.14
N TYR A 231 -19.62 18.44 2.96
CA TYR A 231 -19.41 18.42 4.39
C TYR A 231 -20.55 19.13 5.09
N GLN A 232 -21.12 18.52 6.12
CA GLN A 232 -22.28 19.05 6.86
C GLN A 232 -23.47 19.47 5.98
N ARG A 233 -23.70 18.74 4.87
CA ARG A 233 -24.72 18.95 3.84
C ARG A 233 -24.47 20.14 2.90
N GLU A 234 -23.35 20.82 3.01
CA GLU A 234 -22.93 21.89 2.11
C GLU A 234 -21.91 21.40 1.09
N LEU A 235 -21.98 21.94 -0.13
CA LEU A 235 -21.08 21.63 -1.24
C LEU A 235 -19.96 22.67 -1.27
N PHE A 236 -18.72 22.18 -1.24
CA PHE A 236 -17.52 22.97 -1.36
C PHE A 236 -16.81 22.66 -2.68
N PRO A 237 -16.38 23.65 -3.46
CA PRO A 237 -15.59 23.43 -4.66
C PRO A 237 -14.19 22.93 -4.29
N THR A 238 -13.51 22.33 -5.30
CA THR A 238 -12.09 21.97 -5.22
C THR A 238 -11.36 22.76 -6.29
N GLU A 239 -10.48 23.67 -5.90
CA GLU A 239 -9.75 24.57 -6.80
C GLU A 239 -8.32 24.08 -7.06
N GLU A 240 -7.74 23.35 -6.12
CA GLU A 240 -6.40 22.77 -6.16
C GLU A 240 -6.38 21.38 -5.52
N GLY A 241 -5.31 20.66 -5.70
CA GLY A 241 -5.05 19.38 -5.08
C GLY A 241 -5.75 18.19 -5.74
N THR A 242 -5.48 17.03 -5.19
CA THR A 242 -6.13 15.77 -5.57
C THR A 242 -6.82 15.16 -4.35
N PRO A 243 -8.01 14.55 -4.50
CA PRO A 243 -8.76 14.02 -3.36
C PRO A 243 -7.95 13.00 -2.55
N GLN A 244 -7.69 13.27 -1.26
CA GLN A 244 -7.15 12.25 -0.36
C GLN A 244 -8.17 11.13 -0.19
N GLY A 245 -7.86 9.94 -0.73
CA GLY A 245 -8.74 8.76 -0.75
C GLY A 245 -9.24 8.37 -2.14
N GLY A 246 -8.93 9.14 -3.19
CA GLY A 246 -9.13 8.75 -4.59
C GLY A 246 -8.16 7.63 -5.00
N ILE A 247 -8.61 6.70 -5.84
CA ILE A 247 -7.77 5.58 -6.31
C ILE A 247 -6.66 6.05 -7.24
N ILE A 248 -6.89 7.11 -8.03
CA ILE A 248 -5.93 7.65 -9.00
C ILE A 248 -4.99 8.69 -8.38
N SER A 249 -5.37 9.33 -7.27
CA SER A 249 -4.62 10.44 -6.65
C SER A 249 -3.16 10.11 -6.32
N PRO A 250 -2.81 8.91 -5.82
CA PRO A 250 -1.40 8.56 -5.58
C PRO A 250 -0.54 8.53 -6.87
N ILE A 251 -1.14 8.15 -8.00
CA ILE A 251 -0.45 8.13 -9.30
C ILE A 251 -0.22 9.57 -9.76
N LEU A 252 -1.24 10.43 -9.67
CA LEU A 252 -1.14 11.84 -10.02
C LEU A 252 -0.08 12.56 -9.19
N ALA A 253 -0.08 12.34 -7.86
CA ALA A 253 0.92 12.91 -6.96
C ALA A 253 2.34 12.44 -7.29
N ASN A 254 2.54 11.14 -7.58
CA ASN A 254 3.85 10.65 -8.01
C ASN A 254 4.31 11.30 -9.31
N MET A 255 3.45 11.37 -10.33
CA MET A 255 3.78 11.98 -11.61
C MET A 255 4.09 13.49 -11.48
N THR A 256 3.44 14.18 -10.52
CA THR A 256 3.76 15.58 -10.20
C THR A 256 5.18 15.72 -9.60
N LEU A 257 5.61 14.76 -8.81
CA LEU A 257 6.90 14.79 -8.12
C LEU A 257 8.04 14.12 -8.92
N ASP A 258 7.72 13.36 -9.96
CA ASP A 258 8.72 12.75 -10.83
C ASP A 258 9.45 13.81 -11.66
N GLY A 259 10.78 13.64 -11.77
CA GLY A 259 11.69 14.60 -12.39
C GLY A 259 12.60 15.35 -11.41
N ILE A 260 12.33 15.27 -10.09
CA ILE A 260 13.24 15.82 -9.05
C ILE A 260 14.61 15.14 -9.15
N GLU A 261 14.66 13.80 -9.23
CA GLU A 261 15.92 13.06 -9.39
C GLU A 261 16.69 13.52 -10.62
N LYS A 262 15.98 13.73 -11.74
CA LYS A 262 16.59 14.19 -12.98
C LYS A 262 17.20 15.59 -12.83
N LYS A 263 16.49 16.56 -12.25
CA LYS A 263 17.00 17.93 -12.00
C LYS A 263 18.26 17.93 -11.14
N LEU A 264 18.26 17.10 -10.06
CA LEU A 264 19.44 16.94 -9.21
C LEU A 264 20.61 16.27 -9.93
N VAL A 265 20.37 15.28 -10.76
CA VAL A 265 21.39 14.62 -11.57
C VAL A 265 21.97 15.59 -12.61
N GLU A 266 21.17 16.35 -13.30
CA GLU A 266 21.60 17.35 -14.26
C GLU A 266 22.52 18.41 -13.62
N ARG A 267 22.25 18.81 -12.39
CA ARG A 267 23.05 19.81 -11.67
C ARG A 267 24.34 19.25 -11.04
N PHE A 268 24.25 18.09 -10.39
CA PHE A 268 25.33 17.59 -9.53
C PHE A 268 26.15 16.43 -10.12
N HIS A 269 25.71 15.81 -11.23
CA HIS A 269 26.40 14.71 -11.88
C HIS A 269 26.98 15.09 -13.25
N THR A 270 27.23 16.35 -13.48
CA THR A 270 27.88 16.85 -14.70
C THR A 270 29.40 16.74 -14.58
N ASN A 271 30.06 16.35 -15.67
CA ASN A 271 31.53 16.37 -15.78
C ASN A 271 32.04 17.78 -16.12
N ALA A 272 33.35 17.97 -16.18
CA ALA A 272 34.00 19.24 -16.53
C ALA A 272 33.60 19.77 -17.92
N LEU A 273 33.07 18.91 -18.80
CA LEU A 273 32.57 19.26 -20.15
C LEU A 273 31.06 19.60 -20.15
N GLY A 274 30.42 19.73 -18.98
CA GLY A 274 28.98 20.02 -18.86
C GLY A 274 28.05 18.86 -19.25
N LYS A 275 28.57 17.64 -19.48
CA LYS A 275 27.75 16.47 -19.81
C LYS A 275 27.44 15.68 -18.55
N VAL A 276 26.19 15.22 -18.42
CA VAL A 276 25.76 14.30 -17.35
C VAL A 276 26.49 12.97 -17.51
N ASP A 277 27.28 12.60 -16.54
CA ASP A 277 27.99 11.32 -16.52
C ASP A 277 27.71 10.55 -15.21
N LEU A 278 26.86 9.55 -15.31
CA LEU A 278 26.51 8.67 -14.19
C LEU A 278 27.59 7.63 -13.87
N ARG A 279 28.64 7.48 -14.71
CA ARG A 279 29.73 6.53 -14.53
C ARG A 279 30.85 7.12 -13.66
N PHE A 280 31.02 8.43 -13.66
CA PHE A 280 32.03 9.09 -12.82
C PHE A 280 31.60 9.16 -11.37
N LYS A 281 32.59 9.12 -10.48
CA LYS A 281 32.38 9.28 -9.04
C LYS A 281 31.58 10.56 -8.81
N ASN A 282 30.39 10.40 -8.24
CA ASN A 282 29.57 11.51 -7.77
C ASN A 282 30.35 12.31 -6.71
N ALA A 283 31.14 13.29 -7.14
CA ALA A 283 32.02 14.07 -6.29
C ALA A 283 31.23 14.84 -5.22
N HIS A 284 30.05 15.32 -5.59
CA HIS A 284 29.15 16.04 -4.69
C HIS A 284 28.39 15.10 -3.75
N LYS A 285 28.44 13.78 -4.00
CA LYS A 285 27.74 12.72 -3.22
C LYS A 285 26.25 12.99 -3.05
N VAL A 286 25.64 13.68 -4.03
CA VAL A 286 24.22 13.96 -4.07
C VAL A 286 23.48 12.75 -4.59
N ASN A 287 22.67 12.11 -3.71
CA ASN A 287 21.78 11.02 -4.05
C ASN A 287 20.39 11.36 -3.56
N PHE A 288 19.38 11.02 -4.33
CA PHE A 288 17.97 11.28 -4.04
C PHE A 288 17.23 9.97 -3.78
N VAL A 289 16.39 9.93 -2.75
CA VAL A 289 15.49 8.81 -2.46
C VAL A 289 14.15 9.39 -2.02
N ARG A 290 13.05 8.97 -2.65
CA ARG A 290 11.70 9.47 -2.35
C ARG A 290 10.74 8.33 -2.05
N TYR A 291 9.87 8.57 -1.08
CA TYR A 291 8.75 7.70 -0.77
C TYR A 291 7.47 8.54 -0.63
N ALA A 292 6.68 8.62 -1.69
CA ALA A 292 5.54 9.54 -1.81
C ALA A 292 5.99 11.01 -1.67
N ASP A 293 5.49 11.71 -0.65
CA ASP A 293 5.82 13.08 -0.28
C ASP A 293 7.07 13.23 0.61
N ASP A 294 7.50 12.15 1.26
CA ASP A 294 8.74 12.13 2.06
C ASP A 294 9.95 11.86 1.16
N PHE A 295 11.03 12.64 1.28
CA PHE A 295 12.27 12.40 0.53
C PHE A 295 13.53 12.69 1.34
N VAL A 296 14.62 12.13 0.87
CA VAL A 296 15.96 12.32 1.44
C VAL A 296 16.95 12.63 0.31
N VAL A 297 17.76 13.67 0.49
CA VAL A 297 18.90 13.97 -0.38
C VAL A 297 20.18 13.88 0.45
N THR A 298 21.16 13.13 -0.03
CA THR A 298 22.50 13.10 0.62
C THR A 298 23.41 14.09 -0.09
N ALA A 299 24.41 14.65 0.63
CA ALA A 299 25.39 15.56 0.07
C ALA A 299 26.75 15.45 0.76
N ALA A 300 27.83 15.88 0.07
CA ALA A 300 29.19 15.91 0.64
C ALA A 300 29.33 17.01 1.70
N THR A 301 28.70 18.18 1.49
CA THR A 301 28.77 19.34 2.37
C THR A 301 27.34 19.89 2.66
N PRO A 302 27.17 20.71 3.69
CA PRO A 302 25.88 21.31 4.02
C PRO A 302 25.42 22.32 2.95
N GLU A 303 26.36 23.03 2.31
CA GLU A 303 26.05 24.00 1.25
C GLU A 303 25.43 23.29 0.05
N LEU A 304 25.96 22.13 -0.37
CA LEU A 304 25.40 21.32 -1.45
C LEU A 304 23.99 20.78 -1.09
N ALA A 305 23.76 20.48 0.18
CA ALA A 305 22.43 20.08 0.64
C ALA A 305 21.43 21.25 0.58
N LEU A 306 21.86 22.46 0.93
CA LEU A 306 21.05 23.67 0.82
C LEU A 306 20.80 24.03 -0.64
N GLU A 307 21.79 23.93 -1.52
CA GLU A 307 21.60 24.14 -2.96
C GLU A 307 20.58 23.15 -3.53
N ALA A 308 20.66 21.88 -3.14
CA ALA A 308 19.67 20.87 -3.54
C ALA A 308 18.25 21.22 -3.01
N LYS A 309 18.15 21.79 -1.81
CA LYS A 309 16.88 22.27 -1.24
C LYS A 309 16.25 23.36 -2.11
N GLU A 310 17.04 24.34 -2.54
CA GLU A 310 16.53 25.43 -3.39
C GLU A 310 16.08 24.93 -4.77
N LEU A 311 16.85 24.04 -5.40
CA LEU A 311 16.47 23.43 -6.68
C LEU A 311 15.15 22.64 -6.58
N ILE A 312 14.93 21.95 -5.45
CA ILE A 312 13.68 21.23 -5.19
C ILE A 312 12.55 22.23 -4.94
N ARG A 313 12.79 23.32 -4.21
CA ARG A 313 11.81 24.38 -3.97
C ARG A 313 11.31 24.99 -5.28
N GLU A 314 12.19 25.35 -6.18
CA GLU A 314 11.85 25.85 -7.51
C GLU A 314 11.03 24.85 -8.31
N PHE A 315 11.46 23.57 -8.32
CA PHE A 315 10.74 22.49 -8.99
C PHE A 315 9.30 22.32 -8.46
N LEU A 316 9.11 22.42 -7.15
CA LEU A 316 7.81 22.29 -6.50
C LEU A 316 6.91 23.50 -6.77
N ALA A 317 7.47 24.72 -6.76
CA ALA A 317 6.73 25.96 -7.00
C ALA A 317 6.03 25.96 -8.36
N GLU A 318 6.66 25.45 -9.44
CA GLU A 318 6.04 25.28 -10.75
C GLU A 318 4.76 24.42 -10.72
N ARG A 319 4.58 23.61 -9.68
CA ARG A 319 3.50 22.63 -9.50
C ARG A 319 2.49 23.05 -8.45
N GLY A 320 2.63 24.28 -7.91
CA GLY A 320 1.80 24.79 -6.82
C GLY A 320 2.13 24.17 -5.46
N LEU A 321 3.31 23.57 -5.31
CA LEU A 321 3.72 22.89 -4.09
C LEU A 321 4.82 23.65 -3.34
N GLU A 322 4.85 23.51 -2.02
CA GLU A 322 5.82 24.14 -1.13
C GLU A 322 6.51 23.11 -0.23
N LEU A 323 7.77 23.34 0.09
CA LEU A 323 8.46 22.61 1.15
C LEU A 323 7.92 23.02 2.54
N SER A 324 7.86 22.05 3.45
CA SER A 324 7.60 22.35 4.86
C SER A 324 8.90 22.77 5.52
N ASP A 325 9.13 24.07 5.70
CA ASP A 325 10.39 24.58 6.31
C ASP A 325 10.64 24.04 7.72
N GLU A 326 9.58 23.83 8.51
CA GLU A 326 9.68 23.24 9.85
C GLU A 326 10.20 21.79 9.86
N LYS A 327 10.02 21.05 8.77
CA LYS A 327 10.36 19.62 8.65
C LYS A 327 11.45 19.36 7.62
N THR A 328 11.87 20.38 6.86
CA THR A 328 12.93 20.26 5.87
C THR A 328 14.24 20.73 6.48
N VAL A 329 15.02 19.76 6.98
CA VAL A 329 16.19 20.00 7.82
C VAL A 329 17.44 19.37 7.18
N VAL A 330 18.58 20.08 7.27
CA VAL A 330 19.89 19.53 6.90
C VAL A 330 20.55 19.01 8.19
N THR A 331 20.86 17.72 8.22
CA THR A 331 21.39 17.01 9.39
C THR A 331 22.70 16.32 9.06
N ASN A 332 23.67 16.29 10.00
CA ASN A 332 24.84 15.44 9.87
C ASN A 332 24.49 13.98 10.17
N ILE A 333 25.01 13.03 9.39
CA ILE A 333 24.74 11.60 9.58
C ILE A 333 25.24 11.07 10.94
N ASP A 334 26.20 11.72 11.56
CA ASP A 334 26.70 11.35 12.90
C ASP A 334 25.70 11.74 14.00
N ASP A 335 24.85 12.76 13.77
CA ASP A 335 23.72 13.08 14.64
C ASP A 335 22.53 12.14 14.40
N GLY A 336 22.39 11.70 13.16
CA GLY A 336 21.35 10.78 12.71
C GLY A 336 20.03 11.43 12.35
N PHE A 337 19.26 10.76 11.51
CA PHE A 337 17.94 11.21 11.05
C PHE A 337 16.91 10.08 11.00
N ASP A 338 15.63 10.45 11.02
CA ASP A 338 14.51 9.49 10.96
C ASP A 338 13.86 9.50 9.58
N PHE A 339 13.82 8.36 8.89
CA PHE A 339 13.11 8.21 7.62
C PHE A 339 12.28 6.91 7.59
N LEU A 340 11.01 7.01 7.22
CA LEU A 340 10.07 5.88 7.11
C LEU A 340 10.03 4.98 8.36
N GLY A 341 10.16 5.56 9.54
CA GLY A 341 10.12 4.82 10.80
C GLY A 341 11.44 4.12 11.19
N TRP A 342 12.50 4.41 10.49
CA TRP A 342 13.87 3.99 10.84
C TRP A 342 14.73 5.19 11.16
N ASN A 343 15.64 5.02 12.12
CA ASN A 343 16.71 5.96 12.43
C ASN A 343 17.98 5.51 11.73
N PHE A 344 18.61 6.40 10.99
CA PHE A 344 19.86 6.23 10.27
C PHE A 344 20.93 7.05 11.00
N ARG A 345 21.96 6.40 11.52
CA ARG A 345 23.04 7.10 12.22
C ARG A 345 24.36 6.39 12.04
N LYS A 346 25.45 7.16 11.89
CA LYS A 346 26.81 6.64 11.96
C LYS A 346 27.38 6.70 13.37
N TYR A 347 28.07 5.66 13.72
CA TYR A 347 28.86 5.52 14.95
C TYR A 347 30.22 5.07 14.54
N ASN A 348 31.26 5.90 14.75
CA ASN A 348 32.64 5.60 14.36
C ASN A 348 32.71 5.10 12.88
N GLU A 349 32.15 5.88 11.97
CA GLU A 349 32.04 5.61 10.52
C GLU A 349 31.23 4.37 10.13
N LYS A 350 30.61 3.66 11.07
CA LYS A 350 29.76 2.52 10.82
C LYS A 350 28.28 2.95 10.83
N LEU A 351 27.62 2.85 9.69
CA LEU A 351 26.18 3.11 9.61
C LEU A 351 25.39 2.03 10.33
N ILE A 352 24.52 2.42 11.25
CA ILE A 352 23.54 1.57 11.91
C ILE A 352 22.15 2.12 11.60
N ILE A 353 21.26 1.23 11.14
CA ILE A 353 19.84 1.53 10.90
C ILE A 353 19.04 0.74 11.92
N LYS A 354 18.19 1.43 12.69
CA LYS A 354 17.31 0.80 13.71
C LYS A 354 15.87 1.30 13.56
N PRO A 355 14.88 0.64 14.17
CA PRO A 355 13.57 1.24 14.36
C PRO A 355 13.68 2.59 15.07
N SER A 356 13.04 3.64 14.57
CA SER A 356 13.09 4.96 15.20
C SER A 356 12.40 4.94 16.58
N GLN A 357 12.81 5.81 17.48
CA GLN A 357 12.16 5.93 18.79
C GLN A 357 10.66 6.22 18.67
N LYS A 358 10.27 7.02 17.68
CA LYS A 358 8.85 7.30 17.36
C LYS A 358 8.09 6.02 16.98
N ALA A 359 8.71 5.15 16.17
CA ALA A 359 8.11 3.87 15.76
C ALA A 359 7.96 2.90 16.94
N VAL A 360 8.97 2.82 17.82
CA VAL A 360 8.92 1.99 19.03
C VAL A 360 7.85 2.50 20.00
N LYS A 361 7.81 3.81 20.28
CA LYS A 361 6.77 4.41 21.14
C LYS A 361 5.36 4.19 20.58
N ALA A 362 5.19 4.27 19.27
CA ALA A 362 3.90 4.05 18.62
C ALA A 362 3.40 2.59 18.77
N ILE A 363 4.26 1.58 18.58
CA ILE A 363 3.84 0.17 18.76
C ILE A 363 3.54 -0.13 20.22
N VAL A 364 4.34 0.36 21.17
CA VAL A 364 4.10 0.22 22.61
C VAL A 364 2.75 0.83 23.00
N SER A 365 2.45 2.03 22.52
CA SER A 365 1.16 2.70 22.76
C SER A 365 -0.02 1.91 22.20
N ASN A 366 0.09 1.39 20.96
CA ASN A 366 -0.97 0.61 20.32
C ASN A 366 -1.22 -0.73 21.06
N ILE A 367 -0.17 -1.41 21.49
CA ILE A 367 -0.25 -2.64 22.25
C ILE A 367 -0.85 -2.37 23.64
N SER A 368 -0.41 -1.30 24.31
CA SER A 368 -0.97 -0.88 25.59
C SER A 368 -2.47 -0.59 25.48
N ASP A 369 -2.91 0.14 24.46
CA ASP A 369 -4.32 0.39 24.19
C ASP A 369 -5.09 -0.89 23.91
N THR A 370 -4.50 -1.81 23.14
CA THR A 370 -5.10 -3.12 22.85
C THR A 370 -5.30 -3.95 24.10
N ILE A 371 -4.29 -4.02 25.00
CA ILE A 371 -4.35 -4.86 26.21
C ILE A 371 -5.21 -4.22 27.30
N LEU A 372 -4.96 -2.93 27.61
CA LEU A 372 -5.52 -2.31 28.80
C LEU A 372 -6.86 -1.61 28.58
N ARG A 373 -7.20 -1.26 27.33
CA ARG A 373 -8.47 -0.59 27.00
C ARG A 373 -9.39 -1.51 26.21
N ARG A 374 -9.08 -1.79 24.92
CA ARG A 374 -9.96 -2.56 24.03
C ARG A 374 -10.10 -4.01 24.45
N GLY A 375 -9.00 -4.64 24.83
CA GLY A 375 -8.93 -6.07 25.23
C GLY A 375 -9.17 -6.35 26.70
N LYS A 376 -9.56 -5.33 27.47
CA LYS A 376 -9.80 -5.43 28.92
C LYS A 376 -10.69 -6.61 29.32
N ALA A 377 -11.75 -6.87 28.56
CA ALA A 377 -12.70 -7.94 28.80
C ALA A 377 -12.55 -9.14 27.84
N TRP A 378 -11.62 -9.10 26.88
CA TRP A 378 -11.49 -10.17 25.89
C TRP A 378 -11.02 -11.47 26.53
N GLN A 379 -11.44 -12.60 25.96
CA GLN A 379 -10.86 -13.90 26.26
C GLN A 379 -9.38 -13.92 25.84
N GLN A 380 -8.57 -14.74 26.51
CA GLN A 380 -7.13 -14.82 26.25
C GLN A 380 -6.81 -15.16 24.80
N ASP A 381 -7.55 -16.09 24.18
CA ASP A 381 -7.37 -16.47 22.77
C ASP A 381 -7.56 -15.31 21.79
N VAL A 382 -8.57 -14.49 22.04
CA VAL A 382 -8.85 -13.31 21.21
C VAL A 382 -7.75 -12.27 21.37
N LEU A 383 -7.30 -12.06 22.61
CA LEU A 383 -6.21 -11.13 22.91
C LEU A 383 -4.91 -11.57 22.23
N ILE A 384 -4.52 -12.84 22.36
CA ILE A 384 -3.34 -13.41 21.71
C ILE A 384 -3.43 -13.25 20.19
N MET A 385 -4.58 -13.52 19.58
CA MET A 385 -4.77 -13.37 18.14
C MET A 385 -4.52 -11.92 17.69
N LYS A 386 -5.11 -10.95 18.39
CA LYS A 386 -4.98 -9.53 18.05
C LYS A 386 -3.56 -8.98 18.28
N LEU A 387 -2.90 -9.43 19.34
CA LEU A 387 -1.50 -9.07 19.59
C LEU A 387 -0.57 -9.68 18.54
N ASN A 388 -0.77 -10.94 18.18
CA ASN A 388 0.03 -11.61 17.17
C ASN A 388 -0.08 -10.94 15.78
N GLU A 389 -1.26 -10.43 15.43
CA GLU A 389 -1.44 -9.62 14.20
C GLU A 389 -0.55 -8.36 14.22
N GLN A 390 -0.57 -7.61 15.33
CA GLN A 390 0.22 -6.39 15.49
C GLN A 390 1.73 -6.67 15.54
N ILE A 391 2.14 -7.68 16.31
CA ILE A 391 3.54 -8.11 16.44
C ILE A 391 4.10 -8.49 15.06
N ARG A 392 3.42 -9.40 14.33
CA ARG A 392 3.86 -9.82 12.99
C ARG A 392 3.97 -8.65 12.02
N GLY A 393 3.00 -7.74 12.03
CA GLY A 393 3.03 -6.56 11.17
C GLY A 393 4.27 -5.71 11.44
N TRP A 394 4.54 -5.41 12.70
CA TRP A 394 5.64 -4.55 13.11
C TRP A 394 7.01 -5.23 12.93
N THR A 395 7.16 -6.48 13.35
CA THR A 395 8.43 -7.22 13.18
C THR A 395 8.77 -7.43 11.70
N ASN A 396 7.80 -7.79 10.87
CA ASN A 396 7.99 -7.93 9.42
C ASN A 396 8.42 -6.62 8.75
N TYR A 397 7.98 -5.48 9.26
CA TYR A 397 8.40 -4.18 8.74
C TYR A 397 9.87 -3.88 9.09
N HIS A 398 10.27 -4.17 10.32
CA HIS A 398 11.58 -3.79 10.86
C HIS A 398 12.66 -4.88 10.79
N GLN A 399 12.35 -6.13 10.45
CA GLN A 399 13.31 -7.25 10.43
C GLN A 399 14.48 -7.09 9.44
N SER A 400 14.42 -6.11 8.53
CA SER A 400 15.52 -5.86 7.57
C SER A 400 16.65 -5.00 8.12
N VAL A 401 16.50 -4.46 9.32
CA VAL A 401 17.45 -3.55 9.97
C VAL A 401 17.90 -4.08 11.33
N CYS A 402 18.79 -3.39 12.03
CA CYS A 402 19.26 -3.73 13.37
C CYS A 402 18.15 -3.51 14.41
N ALA A 403 17.21 -4.45 14.52
CA ALA A 403 16.00 -4.32 15.33
C ALA A 403 16.02 -5.16 16.62
N SER A 404 17.05 -5.95 16.91
CA SER A 404 17.10 -6.90 18.03
C SER A 404 16.79 -6.23 19.38
N ASP A 405 17.42 -5.09 19.69
CA ASP A 405 17.17 -4.37 20.94
C ASP A 405 15.73 -3.89 21.07
N ALA A 406 15.16 -3.40 19.96
CA ALA A 406 13.78 -2.94 19.92
C ALA A 406 12.79 -4.11 20.06
N PHE A 407 13.12 -5.28 19.53
CA PHE A 407 12.34 -6.50 19.68
C PHE A 407 12.36 -7.02 21.10
N ALA A 408 13.53 -7.09 21.74
CA ALA A 408 13.66 -7.49 23.14
C ALA A 408 12.94 -6.51 24.09
N HIS A 409 13.08 -5.20 23.83
CA HIS A 409 12.32 -4.20 24.59
C HIS A 409 10.81 -4.39 24.49
N LEU A 410 10.30 -4.70 23.30
CA LEU A 410 8.88 -4.93 23.10
C LEU A 410 8.39 -6.19 23.82
N ASP A 411 9.17 -7.27 23.86
CA ASP A 411 8.85 -8.47 24.63
C ASP A 411 8.74 -8.16 26.13
N TYR A 412 9.67 -7.37 26.66
CA TYR A 412 9.61 -6.92 28.05
C TYR A 412 8.34 -6.11 28.34
N VAL A 413 8.02 -5.15 27.51
CA VAL A 413 6.80 -4.32 27.66
C VAL A 413 5.54 -5.17 27.55
N LEU A 414 5.50 -6.13 26.63
CA LEU A 414 4.38 -7.07 26.48
C LEU A 414 4.16 -7.87 27.76
N TYR A 415 5.22 -8.40 28.37
CA TYR A 415 5.14 -9.13 29.63
C TYR A 415 4.52 -8.26 30.74
N GLU A 416 5.03 -7.05 30.93
CA GLU A 416 4.52 -6.12 31.95
C GLU A 416 3.03 -5.76 31.74
N LEU A 417 2.63 -5.48 30.51
CA LEU A 417 1.25 -5.14 30.19
C LEU A 417 0.28 -6.33 30.38
N LEU A 418 0.70 -7.53 29.97
CA LEU A 418 -0.09 -8.75 30.12
C LEU A 418 -0.20 -9.16 31.59
N TRP A 419 0.86 -8.94 32.38
CA TRP A 419 0.81 -9.15 33.82
C TRP A 419 -0.22 -8.24 34.52
N ARG A 420 -0.23 -6.94 34.15
CA ARG A 420 -1.23 -5.98 34.63
C ARG A 420 -2.65 -6.38 34.24
N TRP A 421 -2.83 -6.84 32.99
CA TRP A 421 -4.12 -7.34 32.49
C TRP A 421 -4.61 -8.56 33.28
N ALA A 422 -3.75 -9.54 33.52
CA ALA A 422 -4.08 -10.75 34.28
C ALA A 422 -4.39 -10.44 35.74
N LYS A 423 -3.56 -9.61 36.41
CA LYS A 423 -3.77 -9.20 37.79
C LYS A 423 -5.09 -8.43 37.98
N ARG A 424 -5.44 -7.56 37.03
CA ARG A 424 -6.71 -6.81 37.06
C ARG A 424 -7.94 -7.73 36.99
N ARG A 425 -7.85 -8.85 36.28
CA ARG A 425 -8.94 -9.84 36.17
C ARG A 425 -9.12 -10.68 37.45
N HIS A 426 -8.05 -10.84 38.20
CA HIS A 426 -8.01 -11.70 39.40
C HIS A 426 -7.34 -10.96 40.58
N PRO A 427 -7.94 -9.86 41.07
CA PRO A 427 -7.31 -9.02 42.08
C PRO A 427 -7.05 -9.74 43.43
N LYS A 428 -7.88 -10.74 43.75
CA LYS A 428 -7.77 -11.53 44.98
C LYS A 428 -6.85 -12.75 44.86
N LYS A 429 -6.30 -13.05 43.64
CA LYS A 429 -5.41 -14.21 43.45
C LYS A 429 -3.95 -13.82 43.60
N ASN A 430 -3.13 -14.73 44.11
CA ASN A 430 -1.68 -14.54 44.27
C ASN A 430 -0.93 -14.66 42.93
N LYS A 431 0.34 -14.32 42.93
CA LYS A 431 1.19 -14.30 41.70
C LYS A 431 1.33 -15.72 41.11
N TRP A 432 1.47 -16.74 41.96
CA TRP A 432 1.62 -18.13 41.51
C TRP A 432 0.39 -18.59 40.73
N TRP A 433 -0.82 -18.37 41.26
CA TRP A 433 -2.06 -18.75 40.59
C TRP A 433 -2.21 -18.03 39.22
N ILE A 434 -1.89 -16.72 39.17
CA ILE A 434 -1.98 -15.94 37.94
C ILE A 434 -1.00 -16.48 36.89
N SER A 435 0.24 -16.76 37.28
CA SER A 435 1.24 -17.29 36.36
C SER A 435 0.85 -18.67 35.83
N THR A 436 0.43 -19.59 36.69
CA THR A 436 0.00 -20.93 36.29
C THR A 436 -1.23 -20.89 35.36
N ARG A 437 -2.13 -19.89 35.53
CA ARG A 437 -3.34 -19.75 34.72
C ARG A 437 -3.08 -19.23 33.32
N TYR A 438 -2.10 -18.35 33.12
CA TYR A 438 -1.94 -17.59 31.90
C TYR A 438 -0.62 -17.84 31.16
N TRP A 439 0.40 -18.34 31.83
CA TRP A 439 1.70 -18.67 31.27
C TRP A 439 2.00 -20.13 31.37
N HIS A 440 2.29 -20.77 30.25
CA HIS A 440 2.53 -22.22 30.21
C HIS A 440 3.86 -22.51 29.51
N ARG A 441 4.31 -23.75 29.69
CA ARG A 441 5.42 -24.29 28.91
C ARG A 441 4.91 -24.69 27.53
N VAL A 442 5.58 -24.19 26.47
CA VAL A 442 5.27 -24.53 25.09
C VAL A 442 6.56 -24.99 24.41
N GLY A 443 6.66 -26.27 24.12
CA GLY A 443 7.91 -26.90 23.67
C GLY A 443 9.05 -26.68 24.65
N ASN A 444 10.16 -26.10 24.19
CA ASN A 444 11.35 -25.82 25.03
C ASN A 444 11.28 -24.44 25.71
N ARG A 445 10.17 -23.71 25.58
CA ARG A 445 10.01 -22.36 26.15
C ARG A 445 9.14 -22.43 27.41
N ASN A 446 9.66 -21.89 28.50
CA ASN A 446 8.89 -21.66 29.73
C ASN A 446 8.26 -20.24 29.66
N TRP A 447 7.20 -20.03 30.43
CA TRP A 447 6.57 -18.71 30.59
C TRP A 447 6.03 -18.09 29.29
N VAL A 448 5.41 -18.88 28.44
CA VAL A 448 4.71 -18.39 27.23
C VAL A 448 3.27 -18.03 27.61
N PHE A 449 2.85 -16.79 27.33
CA PHE A 449 1.46 -16.40 27.47
C PHE A 449 0.63 -17.14 26.41
N SER A 450 -0.09 -18.16 26.83
CA SER A 450 -0.71 -19.13 25.91
C SER A 450 -1.96 -19.78 26.51
N THR A 451 -2.77 -20.33 25.62
CA THR A 451 -3.85 -21.26 25.89
C THR A 451 -3.53 -22.59 25.22
N GLU A 452 -4.41 -23.60 25.36
CA GLU A 452 -4.28 -24.87 24.64
C GLU A 452 -4.20 -24.69 23.11
N ASN A 453 -4.89 -23.67 22.57
CA ASN A 453 -5.06 -23.47 21.15
C ASN A 453 -4.14 -22.39 20.54
N LYS A 454 -3.63 -21.46 21.35
CA LYS A 454 -2.89 -20.29 20.87
C LYS A 454 -1.76 -19.90 21.80
N GLU A 455 -0.67 -19.44 21.19
CA GLU A 455 0.48 -18.89 21.90
C GLU A 455 0.82 -17.47 21.42
N LEU A 456 1.30 -16.64 22.33
CA LEU A 456 1.84 -15.34 21.98
C LEU A 456 3.19 -15.50 21.30
N ILE A 457 3.37 -14.81 20.18
CA ILE A 457 4.64 -14.80 19.45
C ILE A 457 5.68 -14.03 20.28
N ARG A 458 6.84 -14.61 20.44
CA ARG A 458 8.00 -13.96 21.01
C ARG A 458 8.62 -13.04 19.94
N VAL A 459 8.72 -11.76 20.25
CA VAL A 459 9.14 -10.71 19.28
C VAL A 459 10.60 -10.87 18.91
N ASP A 460 11.48 -11.11 19.91
CA ASP A 460 12.92 -11.25 19.72
C ASP A 460 13.34 -12.53 18.97
N SER A 461 12.42 -13.50 18.83
CA SER A 461 12.64 -14.68 18.00
C SER A 461 12.57 -14.38 16.49
N THR A 462 12.21 -13.14 16.12
CA THR A 462 12.16 -12.72 14.71
C THR A 462 13.57 -12.53 14.18
N ALA A 463 14.00 -13.40 13.27
CA ALA A 463 15.32 -13.29 12.63
C ALA A 463 15.44 -12.02 11.80
N ILE A 464 16.62 -11.40 11.82
CA ILE A 464 16.95 -10.30 10.92
C ILE A 464 17.20 -10.88 9.52
N VAL A 465 16.44 -10.39 8.55
CA VAL A 465 16.53 -10.80 7.15
C VAL A 465 16.80 -9.58 6.29
N ARG A 466 17.98 -9.48 5.72
CA ARG A 466 18.35 -8.38 4.83
C ARG A 466 17.42 -8.30 3.64
N HIS A 467 17.02 -7.09 3.29
CA HIS A 467 16.17 -6.85 2.14
C HIS A 467 17.00 -6.80 0.85
N THR A 468 16.56 -7.49 -0.18
CA THR A 468 17.15 -7.37 -1.51
C THR A 468 16.54 -6.16 -2.21
N LYS A 469 17.34 -5.12 -2.47
CA LYS A 469 16.85 -3.91 -3.13
C LYS A 469 16.36 -4.19 -4.55
N ILE A 470 15.34 -3.43 -4.96
CA ILE A 470 14.83 -3.48 -6.33
C ILE A 470 15.82 -2.82 -7.30
N LYS A 471 15.86 -3.28 -8.55
CA LYS A 471 16.58 -2.59 -9.62
C LYS A 471 15.84 -1.28 -9.94
N ALA A 472 16.55 -0.15 -9.99
CA ALA A 472 15.97 1.16 -10.26
C ALA A 472 15.24 1.23 -11.62
N THR A 473 15.79 0.53 -12.61
CA THR A 473 15.27 0.46 -13.98
C THR A 473 14.17 -0.58 -14.19
N ALA A 474 13.84 -1.40 -13.17
CA ALA A 474 12.85 -2.46 -13.33
C ALA A 474 11.44 -1.86 -13.51
N ASN A 475 10.76 -2.30 -14.56
CA ASN A 475 9.39 -1.91 -14.86
C ASN A 475 8.43 -3.09 -14.63
N PRO A 476 7.41 -2.96 -13.77
CA PRO A 476 6.53 -4.07 -13.39
C PRO A 476 5.69 -4.65 -14.54
N PHE A 477 5.60 -3.96 -15.67
CA PHE A 477 4.88 -4.42 -16.86
C PHE A 477 5.78 -5.14 -17.86
N LEU A 478 7.10 -4.86 -17.86
CA LEU A 478 8.06 -5.50 -18.77
C LEU A 478 8.84 -6.65 -18.11
N ASP A 479 9.16 -6.51 -16.84
CA ASP A 479 10.05 -7.41 -16.10
C ASP A 479 9.25 -8.37 -15.20
N GLU A 480 8.15 -8.95 -15.73
CA GLU A 480 7.23 -9.79 -14.95
C GLU A 480 7.96 -10.92 -14.21
N ALA A 481 8.84 -11.64 -14.88
CA ALA A 481 9.61 -12.76 -14.29
C ALA A 481 10.49 -12.29 -13.11
N TYR A 482 11.11 -11.11 -13.21
CA TYR A 482 11.89 -10.51 -12.13
C TYR A 482 11.02 -10.22 -10.90
N PHE A 483 9.85 -9.61 -11.10
CA PHE A 483 8.94 -9.28 -10.00
C PHE A 483 8.30 -10.53 -9.38
N GLN A 484 7.97 -11.54 -10.19
CA GLN A 484 7.47 -12.83 -9.70
C GLN A 484 8.51 -13.53 -8.83
N LYS A 485 9.76 -13.65 -9.32
CA LYS A 485 10.87 -14.21 -8.54
C LYS A 485 11.10 -13.47 -7.24
N ARG A 486 11.10 -12.12 -7.28
CA ARG A 486 11.26 -11.28 -6.10
C ARG A 486 10.16 -11.52 -5.04
N LYS A 487 8.90 -11.63 -5.47
CA LYS A 487 7.78 -11.97 -4.58
C LYS A 487 7.93 -13.38 -3.99
N PHE A 488 8.30 -14.33 -4.82
CA PHE A 488 8.53 -15.71 -4.38
C PHE A 488 9.65 -15.81 -3.35
N ASP A 489 10.82 -15.22 -3.62
CA ASP A 489 11.98 -15.22 -2.72
C ASP A 489 11.65 -14.55 -1.39
N LYS A 490 10.92 -13.43 -1.41
CA LYS A 490 10.45 -12.74 -0.20
C LYS A 490 9.57 -13.65 0.67
N GLY A 491 8.70 -14.45 0.05
CA GLY A 491 7.89 -15.46 0.75
C GLY A 491 8.74 -16.58 1.33
N MET A 492 9.71 -17.08 0.57
CA MET A 492 10.63 -18.13 1.02
C MET A 492 11.49 -17.70 2.23
N HIS A 493 11.83 -16.41 2.33
CA HIS A 493 12.58 -15.86 3.49
C HIS A 493 11.69 -15.59 4.71
N ARG A 494 10.45 -15.17 4.52
CA ARG A 494 9.56 -14.75 5.61
C ARG A 494 8.68 -15.85 6.21
N LEU A 495 8.42 -16.90 5.44
CA LEU A 495 7.57 -17.99 5.89
C LEU A 495 8.40 -19.14 6.48
N THR A 496 7.85 -19.82 7.46
CA THR A 496 8.48 -20.96 8.14
C THR A 496 7.54 -22.17 8.18
N GLY A 497 8.07 -23.35 8.41
CA GLY A 497 7.31 -24.60 8.61
C GLY A 497 6.33 -24.87 7.46
N LYS A 498 5.12 -25.32 7.81
CA LYS A 498 4.06 -25.66 6.85
C LYS A 498 3.67 -24.52 5.91
N PHE A 499 3.74 -23.28 6.39
CA PHE A 499 3.40 -22.11 5.58
C PHE A 499 4.41 -21.87 4.45
N LYS A 500 5.69 -22.13 4.71
CA LYS A 500 6.74 -22.09 3.68
C LYS A 500 6.55 -23.22 2.67
N MET A 501 6.14 -24.41 3.12
CA MET A 501 5.85 -25.54 2.21
C MET A 501 4.68 -25.23 1.27
N ILE A 502 3.57 -24.66 1.78
CA ILE A 502 2.44 -24.26 0.94
C ILE A 502 2.90 -23.25 -0.12
N TRP A 503 3.66 -22.23 0.30
CA TRP A 503 4.20 -21.20 -0.60
C TRP A 503 5.08 -21.79 -1.71
N LYS A 504 6.00 -22.69 -1.33
CA LYS A 504 6.89 -23.39 -2.27
C LYS A 504 6.10 -24.23 -3.27
N ASN A 505 5.15 -25.04 -2.78
CA ASN A 505 4.35 -25.94 -3.62
C ASN A 505 3.45 -25.21 -4.62
N GLN A 506 3.08 -23.96 -4.33
CA GLN A 506 2.28 -23.10 -5.21
C GLN A 506 3.13 -22.12 -6.03
N ASN A 507 4.47 -22.17 -5.94
CA ASN A 507 5.36 -21.17 -6.55
C ASN A 507 4.98 -19.72 -6.23
N GLY A 508 4.41 -19.46 -5.00
CA GLY A 508 3.94 -18.14 -4.61
C GLY A 508 2.71 -17.64 -5.36
N LEU A 509 1.98 -18.51 -6.07
CA LEU A 509 0.79 -18.17 -6.85
C LEU A 509 -0.50 -18.40 -6.05
N CYS A 510 -1.52 -17.59 -6.30
CA CYS A 510 -2.86 -17.78 -5.73
C CYS A 510 -3.55 -18.98 -6.36
N TYR A 511 -4.11 -19.88 -5.54
CA TYR A 511 -4.80 -21.07 -6.03
C TYR A 511 -6.04 -20.78 -6.90
N HIS A 512 -6.77 -19.67 -6.62
CA HIS A 512 -7.99 -19.34 -7.35
C HIS A 512 -7.73 -18.60 -8.68
N CYS A 513 -6.77 -17.68 -8.73
CA CYS A 513 -6.55 -16.86 -9.92
C CYS A 513 -5.20 -17.07 -10.60
N GLY A 514 -4.34 -17.94 -10.07
CA GLY A 514 -3.02 -18.22 -10.65
C GLY A 514 -2.02 -17.05 -10.63
N MET A 515 -2.41 -15.89 -10.08
CA MET A 515 -1.55 -14.70 -10.08
C MET A 515 -0.56 -14.71 -8.91
N PRO A 516 0.62 -14.06 -9.06
CA PRO A 516 1.61 -13.97 -8.00
C PRO A 516 1.08 -13.22 -6.77
N MET A 517 1.28 -13.80 -5.59
CA MET A 517 0.95 -13.21 -4.30
C MET A 517 2.15 -12.46 -3.72
N ASP A 518 1.91 -11.41 -2.95
CA ASP A 518 2.91 -10.82 -2.06
C ASP A 518 2.72 -11.34 -0.63
N VAL A 519 3.79 -11.85 -0.03
CA VAL A 519 3.77 -12.38 1.34
C VAL A 519 3.46 -11.30 2.39
N THR A 520 3.55 -10.02 2.03
CA THR A 520 3.20 -8.89 2.91
C THR A 520 1.74 -8.47 2.81
N GLU A 521 1.05 -8.89 1.75
CA GLU A 521 -0.38 -8.65 1.59
C GLU A 521 -1.20 -9.68 2.38
N GLU A 522 -2.43 -9.31 2.72
CA GLU A 522 -3.37 -10.22 3.36
C GLU A 522 -3.69 -11.39 2.44
N ARG A 523 -3.62 -12.59 3.00
CA ARG A 523 -3.93 -13.84 2.31
C ARG A 523 -4.66 -14.79 3.24
N GLU A 524 -5.45 -15.66 2.65
CA GLU A 524 -6.20 -16.68 3.38
C GLU A 524 -5.73 -18.09 3.01
N ILE A 525 -6.01 -19.03 3.90
CA ILE A 525 -5.81 -20.46 3.64
C ILE A 525 -7.13 -21.04 3.19
N PHE A 526 -7.16 -21.49 1.95
CA PHE A 526 -8.24 -22.27 1.40
C PHE A 526 -7.99 -23.76 1.63
N TYR A 527 -9.02 -24.49 2.01
CA TYR A 527 -8.98 -25.93 2.20
C TYR A 527 -9.68 -26.63 1.06
N LEU A 528 -9.00 -27.57 0.39
CA LEU A 528 -9.55 -28.35 -0.74
C LEU A 528 -10.73 -29.23 -0.28
N ALA A 529 -10.58 -29.88 0.86
CA ALA A 529 -11.62 -30.65 1.51
C ALA A 529 -11.96 -30.04 2.88
N PRO A 530 -13.20 -30.23 3.41
CA PRO A 530 -13.58 -29.72 4.71
C PRO A 530 -12.62 -30.16 5.83
N LYS A 531 -12.32 -29.26 6.76
CA LYS A 531 -11.41 -29.50 7.89
C LYS A 531 -11.77 -30.74 8.71
N ALA A 532 -13.05 -31.04 8.83
CA ALA A 532 -13.56 -32.20 9.58
C ALA A 532 -13.13 -33.55 8.97
N LYS A 533 -12.85 -33.62 7.66
CA LYS A 533 -12.50 -34.86 6.95
C LYS A 533 -10.99 -35.15 6.89
N THR A 534 -10.12 -34.14 6.95
CA THR A 534 -8.69 -34.29 6.67
C THR A 534 -7.76 -33.82 7.78
N GLY A 535 -8.31 -33.26 8.85
CA GLY A 535 -7.52 -32.63 9.93
C GLY A 535 -6.85 -31.30 9.54
N VAL A 536 -6.70 -30.39 10.52
CA VAL A 536 -6.19 -29.01 10.33
C VAL A 536 -4.70 -28.96 9.95
N LYS A 537 -3.97 -30.07 10.12
CA LYS A 537 -2.50 -30.10 10.02
C LYS A 537 -1.97 -30.58 8.67
N ASP A 538 -2.82 -31.11 7.77
CA ASP A 538 -2.36 -31.64 6.48
C ASP A 538 -2.10 -30.51 5.48
N VAL A 539 -0.82 -30.26 5.21
CA VAL A 539 -0.35 -29.26 4.24
C VAL A 539 -0.86 -29.52 2.83
N ARG A 540 -1.11 -30.80 2.49
CA ARG A 540 -1.62 -31.20 1.15
C ARG A 540 -3.02 -30.66 0.91
N ASN A 541 -3.81 -30.48 1.97
CA ASN A 541 -5.17 -29.92 1.91
C ASN A 541 -5.22 -28.37 1.92
N MET A 542 -4.09 -27.70 2.14
CA MET A 542 -4.02 -26.25 2.31
C MET A 542 -3.51 -25.55 1.04
N ARG A 543 -4.17 -24.44 0.69
CA ARG A 543 -3.74 -23.55 -0.40
C ARG A 543 -3.79 -22.09 0.05
N TYR A 544 -2.83 -21.31 -0.39
CA TYR A 544 -2.91 -19.85 -0.26
C TYR A 544 -3.77 -19.25 -1.35
N VAL A 545 -4.59 -18.28 -0.99
CA VAL A 545 -5.43 -17.49 -1.88
C VAL A 545 -5.38 -16.02 -1.48
N HIS A 546 -5.54 -15.10 -2.43
CA HIS A 546 -5.79 -13.71 -2.12
C HIS A 546 -7.13 -13.59 -1.37
N CYS A 547 -7.21 -12.71 -0.37
CA CYS A 547 -8.47 -12.44 0.35
C CYS A 547 -9.59 -12.03 -0.62
N ALA A 548 -9.27 -11.23 -1.64
CA ALA A 548 -10.21 -10.84 -2.69
C ALA A 548 -10.75 -12.05 -3.48
N CYS A 549 -9.87 -12.98 -3.86
CA CYS A 549 -10.27 -14.19 -4.58
C CYS A 549 -11.10 -15.14 -3.72
N GLN A 550 -10.78 -15.25 -2.43
CA GLN A 550 -11.56 -16.05 -1.49
C GLN A 550 -12.98 -15.48 -1.30
N ARG A 551 -13.11 -14.16 -1.23
CA ARG A 551 -14.43 -13.49 -1.14
C ARG A 551 -15.29 -13.78 -2.38
N ILE A 552 -14.72 -13.64 -3.58
CA ILE A 552 -15.42 -13.94 -4.84
C ILE A 552 -15.82 -15.43 -4.88
N TYR A 553 -14.92 -16.33 -4.49
CA TYR A 553 -15.19 -17.75 -4.44
C TYR A 553 -16.32 -18.10 -3.46
N ALA A 554 -16.31 -17.54 -2.25
CA ALA A 554 -17.33 -17.74 -1.24
C ALA A 554 -18.70 -17.22 -1.71
N GLU A 555 -18.76 -16.04 -2.34
CA GLU A 555 -19.99 -15.49 -2.92
C GLU A 555 -20.58 -16.38 -4.02
N ASN A 556 -19.71 -17.03 -4.80
CA ASN A 556 -20.13 -17.94 -5.86
C ASN A 556 -20.65 -19.30 -5.32
N ARG A 557 -20.20 -19.72 -4.12
CA ARG A 557 -20.56 -21.00 -3.50
C ARG A 557 -21.84 -20.93 -2.64
N LEU A 558 -22.13 -19.78 -2.02
CA LEU A 558 -23.31 -19.61 -1.16
C LEU A 558 -24.65 -19.65 -1.93
N LYS A 559 -24.61 -19.83 -3.24
CA LYS A 559 -25.79 -19.87 -4.12
C LYS A 559 -25.85 -21.14 -5.00
N LYS A 560 -25.07 -22.18 -4.68
CA LYS A 560 -25.28 -23.55 -5.08
C LYS A 560 -25.89 -24.33 -3.90
#